data_58753acc384866538753aee42c708d6b
#
_entry.id   58753acc384866538753aee42c708d6b
#
_cell.length_a   1.000
_cell.length_b   1.000
_cell.length_c   1.000
_cell.angle_alpha   90.00
_cell.angle_beta   90.00
_cell.angle_gamma   90.00
#
_symmetry.space_group_name_H-M   'P 1'
#
loop_
_entity.id
_entity.type
_entity.pdbx_description
1 polymer ?
#
loop_
_entity_poly.entity_id
_entity_poly.type
_entity_poly.pdbx_seq_one_letter_code
_entity_poly.pdbx_strand_id
1 'polypeptide(L)'
;TYLYCKELNVDPKDPNWADRDRFVLSKGHTAPGLYAALALRGFFPEEDLLTLRHIGSYLQGHPNMNTVPGVDMSTGSLGQGVSAACGMALAARQQGKPSRVYTLLGDGEIQEGQVWEAMMFAHHYKLDNLCVIIDNNGLQIDGNVADVMSPYPIPEKLRAFGFEVAEIDGHDFEQIEAAFTKARETKGVPFAIVMKTTKGKGVSFMENQAGWHGKAPNDEEYEIAMKELSAQLAEVEAM
;
A
#
# COMPACT_ATOMS: atom_id res chain seq x y z
N THR A 1 3.34 -6.54 4.07
CA THR A 1 4.12 -7.73 4.46
C THR A 1 4.51 -8.56 3.24
N TYR A 2 3.56 -9.03 2.44
CA TYR A 2 3.85 -9.85 1.24
C TYR A 2 4.83 -9.13 0.29
N LEU A 3 4.58 -7.84 0.01
CA LEU A 3 5.46 -7.04 -0.85
C LEU A 3 6.91 -7.09 -0.39
N TYR A 4 7.20 -6.71 0.86
CA TYR A 4 8.58 -6.61 1.35
C TYR A 4 9.24 -7.96 1.66
N CYS A 5 8.45 -9.01 1.94
CA CYS A 5 8.99 -10.33 2.27
C CYS A 5 9.18 -11.25 1.06
N LYS A 6 8.37 -11.08 0.01
CA LYS A 6 8.29 -12.03 -1.12
C LYS A 6 8.40 -11.40 -2.50
N GLU A 7 7.76 -10.25 -2.72
CA GLU A 7 7.56 -9.70 -4.07
C GLU A 7 8.67 -8.75 -4.50
N LEU A 8 9.00 -7.77 -3.63
CA LEU A 8 9.93 -6.69 -3.98
C LEU A 8 11.38 -7.16 -4.00
N ASN A 9 12.08 -6.83 -5.08
CA ASN A 9 13.52 -6.97 -5.16
C ASN A 9 14.18 -5.73 -4.52
N VAL A 10 14.44 -5.81 -3.23
CA VAL A 10 15.02 -4.72 -2.41
C VAL A 10 16.10 -5.26 -1.48
N ASP A 11 17.12 -4.44 -1.21
CA ASP A 11 18.16 -4.73 -0.21
C ASP A 11 18.10 -3.68 0.91
N PRO A 12 17.76 -4.07 2.16
CA PRO A 12 17.77 -3.16 3.30
C PRO A 12 19.15 -2.53 3.59
N LYS A 13 20.25 -3.22 3.21
CA LYS A 13 21.62 -2.74 3.39
C LYS A 13 22.03 -1.71 2.34
N ASP A 14 21.33 -1.67 1.21
CA ASP A 14 21.47 -0.66 0.16
C ASP A 14 20.11 -0.09 -0.23
N PRO A 15 19.50 0.73 0.62
CA PRO A 15 18.17 1.33 0.34
C PRO A 15 18.18 2.25 -0.88
N ASN A 16 19.36 2.65 -1.35
CA ASN A 16 19.54 3.50 -2.54
C ASN A 16 19.89 2.71 -3.81
N TRP A 17 19.94 1.38 -3.75
CA TRP A 17 20.23 0.56 -4.91
C TRP A 17 19.37 0.96 -6.12
N ALA A 18 20.05 1.31 -7.22
CA ALA A 18 19.41 1.98 -8.36
C ALA A 18 18.41 1.10 -9.12
N ASP A 19 18.64 -0.23 -9.12
CA ASP A 19 17.83 -1.20 -9.90
C ASP A 19 16.80 -1.95 -9.04
N ARG A 20 16.66 -1.55 -7.77
CA ARG A 20 15.63 -2.12 -6.89
C ARG A 20 14.22 -1.77 -7.35
N ASP A 21 13.26 -2.60 -7.00
CA ASP A 21 11.86 -2.27 -7.14
C ASP A 21 11.47 -1.06 -6.28
N ARG A 22 10.35 -0.42 -6.62
CA ARG A 22 9.85 0.77 -5.94
C ARG A 22 8.44 0.51 -5.38
N PHE A 23 8.21 1.00 -4.17
CA PHE A 23 6.89 0.98 -3.57
C PHE A 23 6.45 2.39 -3.16
N VAL A 24 5.34 2.84 -3.71
CA VAL A 24 4.73 4.13 -3.36
C VAL A 24 3.47 3.90 -2.54
N LEU A 25 3.52 4.24 -1.26
CA LEU A 25 2.33 4.28 -0.41
C LEU A 25 1.53 5.55 -0.73
N SER A 26 0.63 5.51 -1.72
CA SER A 26 -0.11 6.69 -2.17
C SER A 26 -1.00 7.25 -1.07
N LYS A 27 -1.70 6.40 -0.30
CA LYS A 27 -2.42 6.77 0.93
C LYS A 27 -1.44 6.97 2.11
N GLY A 28 -0.60 8.00 2.02
CA GLY A 28 0.52 8.23 2.93
C GLY A 28 0.19 8.32 4.42
N HIS A 29 -1.08 8.59 4.78
CA HIS A 29 -1.55 8.60 6.17
C HIS A 29 -1.49 7.22 6.85
N THR A 30 -1.35 6.13 6.08
CA THR A 30 -1.13 4.78 6.63
C THR A 30 0.36 4.45 6.83
N ALA A 31 1.20 5.48 6.96
CA ALA A 31 2.64 5.37 7.21
C ALA A 31 3.03 4.40 8.34
N PRO A 32 2.30 4.26 9.47
CA PRO A 32 2.66 3.30 10.51
C PRO A 32 2.79 1.87 9.99
N GLY A 33 1.90 1.43 9.11
CA GLY A 33 1.98 0.10 8.48
C GLY A 33 3.20 -0.07 7.56
N LEU A 34 3.56 0.99 6.82
CA LEU A 34 4.79 0.99 6.00
C LEU A 34 6.04 0.95 6.88
N TYR A 35 6.08 1.76 7.95
CA TYR A 35 7.23 1.78 8.86
C TYR A 35 7.44 0.43 9.55
N ALA A 36 6.36 -0.21 10.00
CA ALA A 36 6.45 -1.56 10.57
C ALA A 36 7.02 -2.56 9.55
N ALA A 37 6.55 -2.54 8.30
CA ALA A 37 7.05 -3.43 7.25
C ALA A 37 8.52 -3.16 6.92
N LEU A 38 8.96 -1.90 6.88
CA LEU A 38 10.35 -1.52 6.64
C LEU A 38 11.28 -1.91 7.79
N ALA A 39 10.86 -1.68 9.05
CA ALA A 39 11.62 -2.08 10.23
C ALA A 39 11.81 -3.61 10.29
N LEU A 40 10.72 -4.38 10.17
CA LEU A 40 10.75 -5.85 10.14
C LEU A 40 11.57 -6.40 8.97
N ARG A 41 11.66 -5.65 7.86
CA ARG A 41 12.54 -6.02 6.73
C ARG A 41 14.00 -5.65 6.97
N GLY A 42 14.31 -4.83 7.99
CA GLY A 42 15.65 -4.44 8.41
C GLY A 42 16.19 -3.16 7.77
N PHE A 43 15.33 -2.27 7.27
CA PHE A 43 15.75 -0.95 6.75
C PHE A 43 16.19 0.00 7.86
N PHE A 44 15.66 -0.15 9.06
CA PHE A 44 16.02 0.58 10.27
C PHE A 44 15.65 -0.24 11.52
N PRO A 45 16.16 0.09 12.72
CA PRO A 45 15.87 -0.63 13.95
C PRO A 45 14.39 -0.61 14.33
N GLU A 46 13.86 -1.75 14.82
CA GLU A 46 12.44 -1.86 15.23
C GLU A 46 12.11 -0.94 16.41
N GLU A 47 13.09 -0.71 17.30
CA GLU A 47 12.93 0.21 18.44
C GLU A 47 12.63 1.65 18.03
N ASP A 48 13.01 2.08 16.83
CA ASP A 48 12.70 3.41 16.31
C ASP A 48 11.20 3.62 16.08
N LEU A 49 10.42 2.54 15.91
CA LEU A 49 8.97 2.61 15.78
C LEU A 49 8.30 3.30 16.99
N LEU A 50 8.92 3.20 18.18
CA LEU A 50 8.45 3.86 19.39
C LEU A 50 8.55 5.39 19.33
N THR A 51 9.29 5.92 18.39
CA THR A 51 9.47 7.36 18.19
C THR A 51 8.48 7.98 17.21
N LEU A 52 7.52 7.20 16.71
CA LEU A 52 6.53 7.65 15.73
C LEU A 52 5.88 8.99 16.14
N ARG A 53 5.95 9.99 15.25
CA ARG A 53 5.39 11.34 15.44
C ARG A 53 6.00 12.16 16.61
N HIS A 54 7.04 11.67 17.28
CA HIS A 54 7.75 12.48 18.27
C HIS A 54 8.51 13.61 17.57
N ILE A 55 8.67 14.75 18.28
CA ILE A 55 9.49 15.86 17.79
C ILE A 55 10.93 15.37 17.61
N GLY A 56 11.49 15.62 16.44
CA GLY A 56 12.85 15.19 16.09
C GLY A 56 12.97 13.76 15.55
N SER A 57 11.92 12.94 15.62
CA SER A 57 11.91 11.63 14.95
C SER A 57 11.83 11.78 13.43
N TYR A 58 12.50 10.90 12.70
CA TYR A 58 12.35 10.81 11.25
C TYR A 58 11.08 10.07 10.83
N LEU A 59 10.43 9.32 11.76
CA LEU A 59 9.18 8.60 11.53
C LEU A 59 7.97 9.54 11.78
N GLN A 60 7.65 10.34 10.78
CA GLN A 60 6.55 11.30 10.85
C GLN A 60 5.21 10.68 10.42
N GLY A 61 4.10 11.43 10.57
CA GLY A 61 2.75 10.96 10.26
C GLY A 61 2.51 10.63 8.79
N HIS A 62 3.37 11.13 7.90
CA HIS A 62 3.41 10.77 6.47
C HIS A 62 4.85 10.40 6.10
N PRO A 63 5.06 9.44 5.17
CA PRO A 63 6.40 9.00 4.82
C PRO A 63 7.19 10.09 4.11
N ASN A 64 8.47 10.22 4.47
CA ASN A 64 9.38 11.16 3.86
C ASN A 64 10.58 10.42 3.26
N MET A 65 10.71 10.46 1.93
CA MET A 65 11.76 9.78 1.19
C MET A 65 13.18 10.30 1.47
N ASN A 66 13.29 11.51 2.02
CA ASN A 66 14.59 12.11 2.32
C ASN A 66 15.15 11.69 3.68
N THR A 67 14.31 11.14 4.56
CA THR A 67 14.69 10.83 5.96
C THR A 67 14.47 9.39 6.36
N VAL A 68 13.53 8.68 5.73
CA VAL A 68 13.21 7.30 6.09
C VAL A 68 13.82 6.32 5.10
N PRO A 69 14.79 5.47 5.52
CA PRO A 69 15.35 4.45 4.63
C PRO A 69 14.27 3.51 4.06
N GLY A 70 14.33 3.27 2.76
CA GLY A 70 13.37 2.39 2.08
C GLY A 70 12.06 3.05 1.63
N VAL A 71 11.83 4.32 1.97
CA VAL A 71 10.70 5.10 1.44
C VAL A 71 11.05 5.68 0.08
N ASP A 72 10.28 5.33 -0.95
CA ASP A 72 10.53 5.73 -2.34
C ASP A 72 9.93 7.08 -2.72
N MET A 73 8.88 7.51 -2.05
CA MET A 73 8.18 8.76 -2.32
C MET A 73 7.57 9.35 -1.06
N SER A 74 7.78 10.63 -0.84
CA SER A 74 7.05 11.39 0.18
C SER A 74 5.61 11.55 -0.30
N THR A 75 4.64 11.05 0.50
CA THR A 75 3.22 11.05 0.17
C THR A 75 2.39 11.58 1.32
N GLY A 76 1.09 11.82 1.08
CA GLY A 76 0.15 12.35 2.08
C GLY A 76 -0.98 13.14 1.44
N SER A 77 -0.71 13.87 0.35
CA SER A 77 -1.75 14.44 -0.52
C SER A 77 -2.33 13.31 -1.38
N LEU A 78 -3.58 12.95 -1.09
CA LEU A 78 -4.25 11.81 -1.75
C LEU A 78 -4.28 11.99 -3.28
N GLY A 79 -4.16 10.88 -4.00
CA GLY A 79 -4.16 10.84 -5.46
C GLY A 79 -2.83 11.21 -6.12
N GLN A 80 -1.86 11.79 -5.39
CA GLN A 80 -0.58 12.24 -5.98
C GLN A 80 0.43 11.11 -6.14
N GLY A 81 0.45 10.15 -5.21
CA GLY A 81 1.43 9.07 -5.19
C GLY A 81 1.40 8.19 -6.44
N VAL A 82 0.22 7.89 -6.95
CA VAL A 82 0.07 7.07 -8.16
C VAL A 82 0.67 7.74 -9.41
N SER A 83 0.57 9.07 -9.52
CA SER A 83 1.21 9.82 -10.62
C SER A 83 2.73 9.74 -10.55
N ALA A 84 3.30 9.85 -9.33
CA ALA A 84 4.73 9.66 -9.12
C ALA A 84 5.16 8.22 -9.48
N ALA A 85 4.37 7.21 -9.09
CA ALA A 85 4.61 5.81 -9.45
C ALA A 85 4.61 5.58 -10.98
N CYS A 86 3.68 6.21 -11.71
CA CYS A 86 3.68 6.19 -13.18
C CYS A 86 4.98 6.77 -13.76
N GLY A 87 5.44 7.90 -13.22
CA GLY A 87 6.71 8.52 -13.61
C GLY A 87 7.91 7.62 -13.36
N MET A 88 7.97 6.97 -12.19
CA MET A 88 9.02 5.99 -11.85
C MET A 88 9.01 4.79 -12.80
N ALA A 89 7.84 4.24 -13.09
CA ALA A 89 7.69 3.11 -14.00
C ALA A 89 8.14 3.45 -15.44
N LEU A 90 7.76 4.62 -15.92
CA LEU A 90 8.19 5.10 -17.23
C LEU A 90 9.71 5.33 -17.28
N ALA A 91 10.27 5.97 -16.25
CA ALA A 91 11.72 6.23 -16.16
C ALA A 91 12.52 4.93 -16.12
N ALA A 92 12.13 3.94 -15.32
CA ALA A 92 12.78 2.63 -15.26
C ALA A 92 12.82 1.98 -16.65
N ARG A 93 11.69 1.98 -17.36
CA ARG A 93 11.60 1.41 -18.71
C ARG A 93 12.45 2.16 -19.75
N GLN A 94 12.45 3.50 -19.71
CA GLN A 94 13.30 4.32 -20.60
C GLN A 94 14.80 4.08 -20.38
N GLN A 95 15.18 3.79 -19.15
CA GLN A 95 16.56 3.44 -18.76
C GLN A 95 16.91 1.97 -18.99
N GLY A 96 15.99 1.15 -19.49
CA GLY A 96 16.19 -0.29 -19.69
C GLY A 96 16.36 -1.08 -18.39
N LYS A 97 15.86 -0.56 -17.26
CA LYS A 97 15.95 -1.21 -15.94
C LYS A 97 14.88 -2.27 -15.76
N PRO A 98 15.18 -3.37 -15.05
CA PRO A 98 14.23 -4.43 -14.77
C PRO A 98 13.21 -4.07 -13.68
N SER A 99 13.43 -2.95 -12.99
CA SER A 99 12.65 -2.54 -11.81
C SER A 99 11.16 -2.44 -12.08
N ARG A 100 10.38 -2.97 -11.18
CA ARG A 100 8.92 -2.82 -11.14
C ARG A 100 8.53 -1.76 -10.12
N VAL A 101 7.38 -1.17 -10.32
CA VAL A 101 6.81 -0.15 -9.42
C VAL A 101 5.45 -0.62 -8.93
N TYR A 102 5.26 -0.57 -7.63
CA TYR A 102 4.02 -0.91 -6.95
C TYR A 102 3.49 0.33 -6.25
N THR A 103 2.18 0.55 -6.27
CA THR A 103 1.56 1.65 -5.55
C THR A 103 0.29 1.20 -4.87
N LEU A 104 0.09 1.62 -3.61
CA LEU A 104 -1.07 1.27 -2.80
C LEU A 104 -1.94 2.51 -2.56
N LEU A 105 -3.17 2.44 -3.03
CA LEU A 105 -4.20 3.46 -2.87
C LEU A 105 -5.33 2.96 -1.96
N GLY A 106 -6.08 3.88 -1.37
CA GLY A 106 -7.36 3.59 -0.72
C GLY A 106 -8.53 3.76 -1.68
N ASP A 107 -9.64 3.10 -1.39
CA ASP A 107 -10.88 3.25 -2.16
C ASP A 107 -11.49 4.66 -2.04
N GLY A 108 -11.37 5.32 -0.89
CA GLY A 108 -11.70 6.74 -0.75
C GLY A 108 -10.73 7.65 -1.52
N GLU A 109 -9.45 7.29 -1.61
CA GLU A 109 -8.44 8.05 -2.35
C GLU A 109 -8.72 8.10 -3.85
N ILE A 110 -9.28 7.06 -4.43
CA ILE A 110 -9.57 7.03 -5.87
C ILE A 110 -10.76 7.91 -6.29
N GLN A 111 -11.37 8.63 -5.35
CA GLN A 111 -12.31 9.72 -5.66
C GLN A 111 -11.59 10.94 -6.26
N GLU A 112 -10.27 11.07 -6.03
CA GLU A 112 -9.45 12.14 -6.61
C GLU A 112 -9.35 11.98 -8.13
N GLY A 113 -9.65 13.06 -8.87
CA GLY A 113 -9.61 13.07 -10.35
C GLY A 113 -8.25 12.71 -10.93
N GLN A 114 -7.18 13.13 -10.24
CA GLN A 114 -5.80 12.84 -10.66
C GLN A 114 -5.47 11.36 -10.71
N VAL A 115 -6.11 10.52 -9.89
CA VAL A 115 -5.95 9.06 -9.98
C VAL A 115 -6.32 8.57 -11.38
N TRP A 116 -7.45 9.02 -11.91
CA TRP A 116 -7.94 8.61 -13.24
C TRP A 116 -7.09 9.17 -14.37
N GLU A 117 -6.54 10.38 -14.21
CA GLU A 117 -5.54 10.93 -15.14
C GLU A 117 -4.28 10.05 -15.17
N ALA A 118 -3.81 9.58 -14.00
CA ALA A 118 -2.68 8.65 -13.91
C ALA A 118 -2.99 7.30 -14.54
N MET A 119 -4.23 6.78 -14.41
CA MET A 119 -4.64 5.53 -15.07
C MET A 119 -4.60 5.66 -16.60
N MET A 120 -5.12 6.77 -17.16
CA MET A 120 -5.02 7.05 -18.61
C MET A 120 -3.55 7.08 -19.07
N PHE A 121 -2.69 7.76 -18.30
CA PHE A 121 -1.27 7.85 -18.59
C PHE A 121 -0.61 6.46 -18.57
N ALA A 122 -0.86 5.67 -17.54
CA ALA A 122 -0.28 4.34 -17.39
C ALA A 122 -0.64 3.41 -18.55
N HIS A 123 -1.91 3.43 -18.98
CA HIS A 123 -2.36 2.66 -20.13
C HIS A 123 -1.76 3.18 -21.46
N HIS A 124 -1.78 4.51 -21.67
CA HIS A 124 -1.24 5.11 -22.90
C HIS A 124 0.23 4.71 -23.12
N TYR A 125 1.03 4.77 -22.06
CA TYR A 125 2.43 4.39 -22.11
C TYR A 125 2.67 2.87 -21.92
N LYS A 126 1.60 2.06 -21.78
CA LYS A 126 1.68 0.59 -21.61
C LYS A 126 2.64 0.20 -20.49
N LEU A 127 2.47 0.79 -19.30
CA LEU A 127 3.37 0.58 -18.16
C LEU A 127 3.14 -0.79 -17.52
N ASP A 128 3.58 -1.86 -18.19
CA ASP A 128 3.45 -3.25 -17.72
C ASP A 128 4.39 -3.60 -16.55
N ASN A 129 5.26 -2.67 -16.19
CA ASN A 129 6.07 -2.72 -14.98
C ASN A 129 5.43 -1.94 -13.81
N LEU A 130 4.19 -1.43 -13.95
CA LEU A 130 3.41 -0.79 -12.89
C LEU A 130 2.32 -1.74 -12.40
N CYS A 131 2.24 -1.94 -11.08
CA CYS A 131 1.15 -2.62 -10.40
C CYS A 131 0.46 -1.65 -9.44
N VAL A 132 -0.83 -1.36 -9.70
CA VAL A 132 -1.67 -0.51 -8.85
C VAL A 132 -2.49 -1.39 -7.92
N ILE A 133 -2.41 -1.16 -6.62
CA ILE A 133 -3.13 -1.92 -5.61
C ILE A 133 -4.17 -1.00 -4.97
N ILE A 134 -5.43 -1.43 -4.93
CA ILE A 134 -6.52 -0.71 -4.27
C ILE A 134 -6.92 -1.46 -3.00
N ASP A 135 -6.71 -0.83 -1.85
CA ASP A 135 -7.29 -1.28 -0.58
C ASP A 135 -8.76 -0.89 -0.53
N ASN A 136 -9.61 -1.83 -0.92
CA ASN A 136 -11.06 -1.66 -0.99
C ASN A 136 -11.71 -2.16 0.31
N ASN A 137 -11.58 -1.36 1.37
CA ASN A 137 -12.15 -1.67 2.69
C ASN A 137 -13.54 -1.07 2.91
N GLY A 138 -14.05 -0.26 1.98
CA GLY A 138 -15.37 0.35 2.02
C GLY A 138 -15.52 1.54 2.95
N LEU A 139 -14.44 1.98 3.63
CA LEU A 139 -14.48 3.02 4.65
C LEU A 139 -13.48 4.14 4.39
N GLN A 140 -13.93 5.37 4.57
CA GLN A 140 -13.10 6.57 4.66
C GLN A 140 -13.36 7.30 5.98
N ILE A 141 -12.69 8.43 6.22
CA ILE A 141 -12.79 9.17 7.48
C ILE A 141 -14.23 9.55 7.84
N ASP A 142 -15.05 9.89 6.85
CA ASP A 142 -16.42 10.38 7.02
C ASP A 142 -17.48 9.26 7.03
N GLY A 143 -17.08 7.99 6.88
CA GLY A 143 -18.00 6.85 6.89
C GLY A 143 -17.82 5.89 5.71
N ASN A 144 -18.92 5.26 5.28
CA ASN A 144 -18.89 4.37 4.12
C ASN A 144 -18.55 5.13 2.84
N VAL A 145 -17.60 4.63 2.08
CA VAL A 145 -17.19 5.24 0.80
C VAL A 145 -18.37 5.35 -0.18
N ALA A 146 -19.26 4.34 -0.18
CA ALA A 146 -20.46 4.34 -1.04
C ALA A 146 -21.45 5.46 -0.72
N ASP A 147 -21.52 5.86 0.55
CA ASP A 147 -22.47 6.88 1.02
C ASP A 147 -21.89 8.30 0.90
N VAL A 148 -20.57 8.45 1.04
CA VAL A 148 -19.90 9.75 0.94
C VAL A 148 -19.71 10.17 -0.52
N MET A 149 -19.00 9.38 -1.30
CA MET A 149 -18.81 9.57 -2.74
C MET A 149 -18.41 8.24 -3.39
N SER A 150 -19.37 7.53 -3.97
CA SER A 150 -19.16 6.17 -4.46
C SER A 150 -18.17 6.08 -5.64
N PRO A 151 -17.03 5.42 -5.49
CA PRO A 151 -16.13 5.14 -6.60
C PRO A 151 -16.52 3.89 -7.40
N TYR A 152 -17.53 3.17 -6.96
CA TYR A 152 -17.94 1.88 -7.53
C TYR A 152 -18.60 2.01 -8.92
N PRO A 153 -18.55 0.97 -9.76
CA PRO A 153 -17.75 -0.23 -9.59
C PRO A 153 -16.25 0.02 -9.93
N ILE A 154 -15.33 -0.32 -9.01
CA ILE A 154 -13.91 -0.03 -9.16
C ILE A 154 -13.25 -0.91 -10.25
N PRO A 155 -13.43 -2.25 -10.24
CA PRO A 155 -12.77 -3.12 -11.21
C PRO A 155 -13.13 -2.80 -12.65
N GLU A 156 -14.42 -2.54 -12.92
CA GLU A 156 -14.92 -2.21 -14.26
C GLU A 156 -14.36 -0.89 -14.77
N LYS A 157 -14.24 0.11 -13.90
CA LYS A 157 -13.61 1.38 -14.25
C LYS A 157 -12.14 1.17 -14.62
N LEU A 158 -11.37 0.42 -13.82
CA LEU A 158 -9.97 0.13 -14.13
C LEU A 158 -9.82 -0.64 -15.45
N ARG A 159 -10.70 -1.62 -15.73
CA ARG A 159 -10.75 -2.32 -17.02
C ARG A 159 -11.06 -1.36 -18.17
N ALA A 160 -12.00 -0.42 -17.98
CA ALA A 160 -12.32 0.61 -18.97
C ALA A 160 -11.16 1.57 -19.25
N PHE A 161 -10.28 1.79 -18.25
CA PHE A 161 -9.02 2.51 -18.42
C PHE A 161 -7.89 1.64 -19.01
N GLY A 162 -8.16 0.39 -19.40
CA GLY A 162 -7.22 -0.47 -20.11
C GLY A 162 -6.26 -1.25 -19.22
N PHE A 163 -6.57 -1.42 -17.93
CA PHE A 163 -5.81 -2.28 -17.03
C PHE A 163 -6.26 -3.74 -17.12
N GLU A 164 -5.32 -4.65 -16.99
CA GLU A 164 -5.64 -6.01 -16.54
C GLU A 164 -5.90 -5.96 -15.03
N VAL A 165 -6.99 -6.62 -14.57
CA VAL A 165 -7.47 -6.46 -13.19
C VAL A 165 -7.68 -7.81 -12.52
N ALA A 166 -7.13 -7.97 -11.31
CA ALA A 166 -7.46 -9.04 -10.37
C ALA A 166 -8.30 -8.48 -9.20
N GLU A 167 -9.30 -9.24 -8.82
CA GLU A 167 -10.13 -8.99 -7.63
C GLU A 167 -9.87 -10.11 -6.64
N ILE A 168 -9.47 -9.79 -5.42
CA ILE A 168 -9.04 -10.78 -4.43
C ILE A 168 -9.53 -10.46 -3.02
N ASP A 169 -9.56 -11.47 -2.15
CA ASP A 169 -9.54 -11.26 -0.71
C ASP A 169 -8.13 -10.80 -0.29
N GLY A 170 -8.03 -9.55 0.21
CA GLY A 170 -6.77 -8.95 0.63
C GLY A 170 -6.21 -9.52 1.96
N HIS A 171 -6.89 -10.48 2.57
CA HIS A 171 -6.42 -11.21 3.76
C HIS A 171 -6.04 -12.66 3.45
N ASP A 172 -6.17 -13.10 2.19
CA ASP A 172 -5.80 -14.43 1.72
C ASP A 172 -4.45 -14.38 1.00
N PHE A 173 -3.42 -14.94 1.61
CA PHE A 173 -2.06 -14.92 1.06
C PHE A 173 -1.90 -15.72 -0.24
N GLU A 174 -2.69 -16.77 -0.46
CA GLU A 174 -2.66 -17.53 -1.72
C GLU A 174 -3.21 -16.70 -2.87
N GLN A 175 -4.30 -15.98 -2.65
CA GLN A 175 -4.87 -15.07 -3.64
C GLN A 175 -3.94 -13.88 -3.91
N ILE A 176 -3.29 -13.34 -2.86
CA ILE A 176 -2.30 -12.27 -2.99
C ILE A 176 -1.13 -12.74 -3.88
N GLU A 177 -0.56 -13.92 -3.61
CA GLU A 177 0.54 -14.49 -4.40
C GLU A 177 0.15 -14.72 -5.85
N ALA A 178 -1.02 -15.30 -6.08
CA ALA A 178 -1.54 -15.52 -7.44
C ALA A 178 -1.72 -14.21 -8.21
N ALA A 179 -2.23 -13.16 -7.56
CA ALA A 179 -2.42 -11.85 -8.19
C ALA A 179 -1.10 -11.18 -8.56
N PHE A 180 -0.08 -11.21 -7.69
CA PHE A 180 1.23 -10.66 -8.00
C PHE A 180 1.96 -11.49 -9.08
N THR A 181 1.80 -12.80 -9.08
CA THR A 181 2.32 -13.66 -10.15
C THR A 181 1.72 -13.25 -11.50
N LYS A 182 0.39 -13.10 -11.57
CA LYS A 182 -0.29 -12.62 -12.77
C LYS A 182 0.19 -11.22 -13.19
N ALA A 183 0.42 -10.31 -12.22
CA ALA A 183 0.95 -8.98 -12.49
C ALA A 183 2.34 -9.02 -13.13
N ARG A 184 3.21 -9.93 -12.72
CA ARG A 184 4.54 -10.11 -13.34
C ARG A 184 4.48 -10.67 -14.76
N GLU A 185 3.51 -11.55 -15.03
CA GLU A 185 3.31 -12.20 -16.32
C GLU A 185 2.62 -11.30 -17.34
N THR A 186 1.80 -10.35 -16.88
CA THR A 186 1.07 -9.40 -17.74
C THR A 186 2.06 -8.50 -18.49
N LYS A 187 1.87 -8.39 -19.83
CA LYS A 187 2.72 -7.58 -20.70
C LYS A 187 1.89 -6.64 -21.57
N GLY A 188 2.47 -5.47 -21.83
CA GLY A 188 1.91 -4.46 -22.73
C GLY A 188 0.76 -3.65 -22.15
N VAL A 189 0.31 -3.94 -20.93
CA VAL A 189 -0.72 -3.17 -20.21
C VAL A 189 -0.37 -3.10 -18.72
N PRO A 190 -0.76 -2.03 -18.01
CA PRO A 190 -0.59 -1.97 -16.56
C PRO A 190 -1.54 -2.95 -15.85
N PHE A 191 -1.17 -3.35 -14.64
CA PHE A 191 -1.94 -4.29 -13.83
C PHE A 191 -2.54 -3.61 -12.60
N ALA A 192 -3.76 -3.98 -12.23
CA ALA A 192 -4.39 -3.54 -11.00
C ALA A 192 -4.87 -4.72 -10.15
N ILE A 193 -4.69 -4.63 -8.84
CA ILE A 193 -5.21 -5.57 -7.85
C ILE A 193 -6.22 -4.81 -6.98
N VAL A 194 -7.48 -5.20 -7.02
CA VAL A 194 -8.52 -4.68 -6.12
C VAL A 194 -8.68 -5.67 -4.98
N MET A 195 -8.21 -5.25 -3.80
CA MET A 195 -8.20 -6.08 -2.59
C MET A 195 -9.42 -5.77 -1.73
N LYS A 196 -10.34 -6.70 -1.60
CA LYS A 196 -11.39 -6.61 -0.59
C LYS A 196 -10.75 -6.85 0.77
N THR A 197 -10.81 -5.85 1.65
CA THR A 197 -10.19 -5.89 2.96
C THR A 197 -11.17 -5.48 4.06
N THR A 198 -10.78 -5.73 5.30
CA THR A 198 -11.47 -5.27 6.50
C THR A 198 -10.58 -4.26 7.21
N LYS A 199 -11.05 -3.00 7.32
CA LYS A 199 -10.34 -1.98 8.11
C LYS A 199 -10.23 -2.44 9.56
N GLY A 200 -9.03 -2.37 10.15
CA GLY A 200 -8.78 -2.79 11.53
C GLY A 200 -8.74 -4.31 11.75
N LYS A 201 -8.55 -5.11 10.68
CA LYS A 201 -8.50 -6.58 10.72
C LYS A 201 -7.59 -7.11 11.82
N GLY A 202 -8.13 -8.05 12.61
CA GLY A 202 -7.42 -8.71 13.70
C GLY A 202 -7.62 -8.07 15.08
N VAL A 203 -8.27 -6.89 15.15
CA VAL A 203 -8.61 -6.23 16.41
C VAL A 203 -10.12 -6.02 16.49
N SER A 204 -10.78 -6.75 17.36
CA SER A 204 -12.24 -6.93 17.37
C SER A 204 -13.03 -5.60 17.42
N PHE A 205 -12.57 -4.62 18.23
CA PHE A 205 -13.23 -3.33 18.38
C PHE A 205 -12.87 -2.31 17.27
N MET A 206 -11.89 -2.63 16.42
CA MET A 206 -11.48 -1.77 15.29
C MET A 206 -12.09 -2.22 13.96
N GLU A 207 -12.43 -3.51 13.82
CA GLU A 207 -12.92 -4.06 12.55
C GLU A 207 -14.18 -3.32 12.05
N ASN A 208 -14.12 -2.87 10.78
CA ASN A 208 -15.21 -2.15 10.10
C ASN A 208 -15.69 -0.88 10.82
N GLN A 209 -14.83 -0.23 11.59
CA GLN A 209 -15.16 0.99 12.32
C GLN A 209 -14.44 2.20 11.72
N ALA A 210 -15.17 3.10 11.05
CA ALA A 210 -14.62 4.33 10.44
C ALA A 210 -13.94 5.23 11.48
N GLY A 211 -14.44 5.26 12.73
CA GLY A 211 -13.87 6.06 13.81
C GLY A 211 -12.41 5.77 14.16
N TRP A 212 -11.89 4.61 13.73
CA TRP A 212 -10.48 4.26 13.89
C TRP A 212 -9.57 4.76 12.75
N HIS A 213 -10.11 5.53 11.82
CA HIS A 213 -9.30 6.05 10.72
C HIS A 213 -8.16 6.97 11.17
N GLY A 214 -8.37 7.76 12.21
CA GLY A 214 -7.37 8.73 12.70
C GLY A 214 -7.23 8.77 14.23
N LYS A 215 -7.66 7.70 14.91
CA LYS A 215 -7.58 7.57 16.37
C LYS A 215 -6.46 6.61 16.75
N ALA A 216 -5.64 6.96 17.75
CA ALA A 216 -4.75 6.03 18.41
C ALA A 216 -5.50 5.33 19.57
N PRO A 217 -5.22 4.03 19.86
CA PRO A 217 -5.77 3.37 21.04
C PRO A 217 -5.26 4.02 22.33
N ASN A 218 -6.09 4.05 23.37
CA ASN A 218 -5.65 4.30 24.72
C ASN A 218 -5.00 3.04 25.33
N ASP A 219 -4.50 3.13 26.57
CA ASP A 219 -3.76 2.03 27.20
C ASP A 219 -4.62 0.76 27.35
N GLU A 220 -5.90 0.88 27.72
CA GLU A 220 -6.82 -0.26 27.85
C GLU A 220 -7.12 -0.89 26.48
N GLU A 221 -7.40 -0.07 25.47
CA GLU A 221 -7.61 -0.50 24.10
C GLU A 221 -6.35 -1.17 23.52
N TYR A 222 -5.16 -0.64 23.84
CA TYR A 222 -3.88 -1.22 23.45
C TYR A 222 -3.68 -2.63 24.05
N GLU A 223 -3.93 -2.81 25.34
CA GLU A 223 -3.80 -4.10 26.00
C GLU A 223 -4.74 -5.16 25.39
N ILE A 224 -5.98 -4.77 25.07
CA ILE A 224 -6.93 -5.67 24.40
C ILE A 224 -6.41 -6.05 22.99
N ALA A 225 -6.00 -5.08 22.21
CA ALA A 225 -5.47 -5.31 20.87
C ALA A 225 -4.25 -6.22 20.88
N MET A 226 -3.30 -5.97 21.79
CA MET A 226 -2.09 -6.78 21.92
C MET A 226 -2.40 -8.22 22.34
N LYS A 227 -3.39 -8.43 23.22
CA LYS A 227 -3.82 -9.77 23.61
C LYS A 227 -4.41 -10.53 22.42
N GLU A 228 -5.28 -9.89 21.63
CA GLU A 228 -5.89 -10.51 20.45
C GLU A 228 -4.84 -10.85 19.38
N LEU A 229 -3.93 -9.92 19.07
CA LEU A 229 -2.88 -10.11 18.07
C LEU A 229 -1.84 -11.16 18.51
N SER A 230 -1.47 -11.18 19.79
CA SER A 230 -0.54 -12.20 20.33
C SER A 230 -1.14 -13.61 20.30
N ALA A 231 -2.44 -13.74 20.53
CA ALA A 231 -3.12 -15.01 20.41
C ALA A 231 -3.11 -15.54 18.97
N GLN A 232 -3.39 -14.66 17.99
CA GLN A 232 -3.32 -15.00 16.56
C GLN A 232 -1.89 -15.37 16.13
N LEU A 233 -0.87 -14.66 16.62
CA LEU A 233 0.53 -15.00 16.33
C LEU A 233 0.88 -16.38 16.85
N ALA A 234 0.49 -16.72 18.09
CA ALA A 234 0.75 -18.03 18.68
C ALA A 234 0.06 -19.17 17.91
N GLU A 235 -1.13 -18.93 17.36
CA GLU A 235 -1.82 -19.90 16.49
C GLU A 235 -1.03 -20.16 15.20
N VAL A 236 -0.50 -19.11 14.56
CA VAL A 236 0.31 -19.22 13.33
C VAL A 236 1.64 -19.91 13.61
N GLU A 237 2.30 -19.62 14.74
CA GLU A 237 3.57 -20.26 15.13
C GLU A 237 3.41 -21.76 15.47
N ALA A 238 2.21 -22.19 15.81
CA ALA A 238 1.89 -23.60 16.11
C ALA A 238 1.55 -24.44 14.87
N MET A 239 1.39 -23.82 13.70
CA MET A 239 1.10 -24.48 12.41
C MET A 239 2.37 -24.94 11.70
#